data_9b984bc35e8db44e24bf51d492a5b798
#
_entry.id   9b984bc35e8db44e24bf51d492a5b798
#
_cell.length_a   1.000
_cell.length_b   1.000
_cell.length_c   1.000
_cell.angle_alpha   90.00
_cell.angle_beta   90.00
_cell.angle_gamma   90.00
#
_symmetry.space_group_name_H-M   'P 1'
#
loop_
_entity.id
_entity.type
_entity.pdbx_description
1 polymer ?
#
loop_
_entity_poly.entity_id
_entity_poly.type
_entity_poly.pdbx_seq_one_letter_code
_entity_poly.pdbx_strand_id
1 'polypeptide(L)'
;MSRYWGDFPQYSQPNAAELKKKSAASKKKEKAKGKVLKPVIINGRAIVSKWWGKAWCDNLEKYADYESRLDRGKRYVRTGAVIDLQIQKGKILARVQGTRKTPYKVEIRISPLSEEKCQAIIERCGRKLENLEALLAGDFPEEMQELFQSKDG
;
A
#
# COMPACT_ATOMS: atom_id res chain seq x y z
N MET A 1 -41.95 3.90 21.27
CA MET A 1 -40.69 4.18 21.97
C MET A 1 -39.54 3.66 21.14
N SER A 2 -38.90 4.52 20.37
CA SER A 2 -37.67 4.19 19.63
C SER A 2 -36.81 5.46 19.57
N ARG A 3 -36.01 5.65 20.61
CA ARG A 3 -34.96 6.68 20.66
C ARG A 3 -33.66 5.94 20.89
N TYR A 4 -32.89 5.66 19.82
CA TYR A 4 -31.45 5.33 19.93
C TYR A 4 -30.78 5.19 18.58
N TRP A 5 -31.08 6.09 17.61
CA TRP A 5 -30.29 6.23 16.37
C TRP A 5 -29.99 7.71 16.10
N GLY A 6 -29.48 8.42 17.09
CA GLY A 6 -29.11 9.81 16.96
C GLY A 6 -27.70 10.03 17.50
N ASP A 7 -26.85 10.68 16.74
CA ASP A 7 -25.52 11.16 17.06
C ASP A 7 -24.39 10.12 17.13
N PHE A 8 -24.15 9.43 16.03
CA PHE A 8 -22.76 9.13 15.74
C PHE A 8 -22.11 10.43 15.25
N PRO A 9 -21.05 10.94 15.91
CA PRO A 9 -20.37 12.13 15.46
C PRO A 9 -19.94 11.91 14.01
N GLN A 10 -20.44 12.76 13.11
CA GLN A 10 -20.10 12.72 11.70
C GLN A 10 -18.57 12.81 11.64
N TYR A 11 -17.92 11.68 11.33
CA TYR A 11 -16.47 11.61 11.25
C TYR A 11 -16.01 12.46 10.08
N SER A 12 -15.69 13.73 10.35
CA SER A 12 -15.17 14.63 9.33
C SER A 12 -13.82 14.09 8.87
N GLN A 13 -13.75 13.77 7.58
CA GLN A 13 -12.48 13.34 7.01
C GLN A 13 -11.47 14.49 7.08
N PRO A 14 -10.24 14.26 7.56
CA PRO A 14 -9.25 15.31 7.67
C PRO A 14 -8.95 15.88 6.28
N ASN A 15 -8.80 17.19 6.21
CA ASN A 15 -8.39 17.90 5.01
C ASN A 15 -6.97 17.44 4.60
N ALA A 16 -6.71 17.38 3.28
CA ALA A 16 -5.41 16.99 2.73
C ALA A 16 -4.25 17.88 3.24
N ALA A 17 -4.50 19.19 3.39
CA ALA A 17 -3.51 20.13 3.94
C ALA A 17 -3.18 19.82 5.40
N GLU A 18 -4.18 19.50 6.19
CA GLU A 18 -4.01 19.13 7.60
C GLU A 18 -3.23 17.82 7.76
N LEU A 19 -3.54 16.79 6.93
CA LEU A 19 -2.79 15.55 6.89
C LEU A 19 -1.31 15.76 6.52
N LYS A 20 -1.05 16.61 5.50
CA LYS A 20 0.33 16.98 5.13
C LYS A 20 1.08 17.63 6.29
N LYS A 21 0.45 18.58 6.98
CA LYS A 21 1.04 19.28 8.13
C LYS A 21 1.34 18.32 9.27
N LYS A 22 0.39 17.45 9.63
CA LYS A 22 0.57 16.43 10.68
C LYS A 22 1.66 15.43 10.31
N SER A 23 1.69 14.97 9.05
CA SER A 23 2.71 14.03 8.56
C SER A 23 4.11 14.62 8.60
N ALA A 24 4.28 15.88 8.21
CA ALA A 24 5.55 16.58 8.30
C ALA A 24 6.04 16.74 9.75
N ALA A 25 5.14 17.11 10.65
CA ALA A 25 5.45 17.23 12.08
C ALA A 25 5.86 15.87 12.68
N SER A 26 5.13 14.79 12.34
CA SER A 26 5.46 13.44 12.80
C SER A 26 6.80 12.95 12.27
N LYS A 27 7.10 13.18 10.99
CA LYS A 27 8.41 12.86 10.40
C LYS A 27 9.54 13.59 11.13
N LYS A 28 9.37 14.89 11.39
CA LYS A 28 10.36 15.70 12.12
C LYS A 28 10.58 15.14 13.53
N LYS A 29 9.52 14.82 14.25
CA LYS A 29 9.57 14.27 15.61
C LYS A 29 10.27 12.91 15.67
N GLU A 30 9.98 12.01 14.71
CA GLU A 30 10.62 10.69 14.68
C GLU A 30 12.09 10.76 14.26
N LYS A 31 12.45 11.66 13.33
CA LYS A 31 13.86 11.94 12.98
C LYS A 31 14.65 12.52 14.16
N ALA A 32 14.05 13.42 14.94
CA ALA A 32 14.67 13.96 16.15
C ALA A 32 14.96 12.89 17.21
N LYS A 33 14.27 11.74 17.16
CA LYS A 33 14.55 10.58 18.02
C LYS A 33 15.60 9.63 17.43
N GLY A 34 16.31 10.04 16.37
CA GLY A 34 17.33 9.23 15.71
C GLY A 34 16.80 8.12 14.79
N LYS A 35 15.51 8.13 14.46
CA LYS A 35 14.95 7.09 13.58
C LYS A 35 15.16 7.43 12.12
N VAL A 36 15.65 6.45 11.36
CA VAL A 36 15.70 6.49 9.91
C VAL A 36 14.33 6.09 9.38
N LEU A 37 13.66 7.01 8.69
CA LEU A 37 12.35 6.80 8.09
C LEU A 37 12.47 6.58 6.59
N LYS A 38 11.65 5.66 6.07
CA LYS A 38 11.48 5.41 4.62
C LYS A 38 10.06 5.82 4.21
N PRO A 39 9.80 7.13 3.99
CA PRO A 39 8.47 7.60 3.63
C PRO A 39 8.10 7.22 2.20
N VAL A 40 6.83 6.94 1.97
CA VAL A 40 6.30 6.82 0.62
C VAL A 40 6.09 8.22 0.04
N ILE A 41 6.70 8.46 -1.12
CA ILE A 41 6.61 9.72 -1.85
C ILE A 41 6.02 9.41 -3.22
N ILE A 42 4.90 10.06 -3.55
CA ILE A 42 4.27 9.97 -4.86
C ILE A 42 4.59 11.23 -5.63
N ASN A 43 5.24 11.05 -6.76
CA ASN A 43 5.53 12.11 -7.73
C ASN A 43 4.50 12.05 -8.86
N GLY A 44 3.62 13.06 -8.92
CA GLY A 44 2.57 13.14 -9.94
C GLY A 44 1.19 12.64 -9.46
N ARG A 45 0.30 12.38 -10.42
CA ARG A 45 -1.10 11.99 -10.16
C ARG A 45 -1.28 10.50 -9.92
N ALA A 46 -0.49 9.66 -10.58
CA ALA A 46 -0.58 8.21 -10.47
C ALA A 46 0.08 7.71 -9.18
N ILE A 47 -0.59 6.80 -8.47
CA ILE A 47 -0.03 6.13 -7.29
C ILE A 47 0.93 5.03 -7.75
N VAL A 48 0.65 4.42 -8.88
CA VAL A 48 1.45 3.36 -9.51
C VAL A 48 1.80 3.74 -10.95
N SER A 49 3.00 3.39 -11.38
CA SER A 49 3.50 3.64 -12.73
C SER A 49 3.63 2.38 -13.57
N LYS A 50 3.81 1.23 -12.92
CA LYS A 50 4.00 -0.06 -13.59
C LYS A 50 2.66 -0.81 -13.73
N TRP A 51 2.50 -1.55 -14.82
CA TRP A 51 1.28 -2.31 -15.12
C TRP A 51 0.91 -3.30 -14.00
N TRP A 52 1.88 -4.02 -13.46
CA TRP A 52 1.64 -5.00 -12.39
C TRP A 52 1.16 -4.33 -11.08
N GLY A 53 1.68 -3.15 -10.76
CA GLY A 53 1.19 -2.37 -9.62
C GLY A 53 -0.26 -1.92 -9.83
N LYS A 54 -0.63 -1.56 -11.07
CA LYS A 54 -2.03 -1.26 -11.42
C LYS A 54 -2.91 -2.50 -11.31
N ALA A 55 -2.47 -3.63 -11.88
CA ALA A 55 -3.19 -4.90 -11.79
C ALA A 55 -3.44 -5.31 -10.34
N TRP A 56 -2.45 -5.15 -9.47
CA TRP A 56 -2.58 -5.39 -8.03
C TRP A 56 -3.62 -4.47 -7.37
N CYS A 57 -3.59 -3.17 -7.67
CA CYS A 57 -4.57 -2.22 -7.15
C CYS A 57 -5.99 -2.57 -7.62
N ASP A 58 -6.15 -2.84 -8.91
CA ASP A 58 -7.44 -3.22 -9.51
C ASP A 58 -7.98 -4.52 -8.89
N ASN A 59 -7.09 -5.47 -8.58
CA ASN A 59 -7.47 -6.70 -7.91
C ASN A 59 -7.94 -6.43 -6.47
N LEU A 60 -7.20 -5.65 -5.70
CA LEU A 60 -7.61 -5.26 -4.35
C LEU A 60 -8.96 -4.51 -4.36
N GLU A 61 -9.21 -3.66 -5.36
CA GLU A 61 -10.48 -2.92 -5.49
C GLU A 61 -11.67 -3.86 -5.73
N LYS A 62 -11.47 -4.95 -6.48
CA LYS A 62 -12.52 -5.97 -6.72
C LYS A 62 -12.93 -6.73 -5.46
N TYR A 63 -12.00 -6.91 -4.52
CA TYR A 63 -12.26 -7.65 -3.28
C TYR A 63 -12.60 -6.77 -2.07
N ALA A 64 -12.51 -5.46 -2.23
CA ALA A 64 -12.75 -4.56 -1.13
C ALA A 64 -14.24 -4.23 -1.02
N ASP A 65 -14.89 -4.79 -0.02
CA ASP A 65 -16.27 -4.44 0.39
C ASP A 65 -16.45 -2.99 0.84
N TYR A 66 -15.36 -2.19 0.80
CA TYR A 66 -15.32 -0.86 1.39
C TYR A 66 -14.61 0.16 0.50
N GLU A 67 -15.25 0.58 -0.59
CA GLU A 67 -14.76 1.63 -1.49
C GLU A 67 -14.29 2.89 -0.74
N SER A 68 -15.05 3.31 0.27
CA SER A 68 -14.72 4.49 1.07
C SER A 68 -13.39 4.36 1.83
N ARG A 69 -12.98 3.15 2.18
CA ARG A 69 -11.69 2.90 2.84
C ARG A 69 -10.52 2.98 1.87
N LEU A 70 -10.70 2.49 0.65
CA LEU A 70 -9.69 2.58 -0.41
C LEU A 70 -9.42 4.02 -0.81
N ASP A 71 -10.45 4.83 -0.98
CA ASP A 71 -10.30 6.25 -1.29
C ASP A 71 -9.57 7.01 -0.17
N ARG A 72 -9.84 6.65 1.08
CA ARG A 72 -9.10 7.16 2.22
C ARG A 72 -7.64 6.74 2.18
N GLY A 73 -7.36 5.48 1.84
CA GLY A 73 -6.00 4.96 1.65
C GLY A 73 -5.25 5.70 0.55
N LYS A 74 -5.87 5.88 -0.62
CA LYS A 74 -5.32 6.65 -1.74
C LYS A 74 -4.98 8.09 -1.32
N ARG A 75 -5.84 8.72 -0.51
CA ARG A 75 -5.59 10.06 0.05
C ARG A 75 -4.38 10.08 0.99
N TYR A 76 -4.26 9.10 1.87
CA TYR A 76 -3.12 9.00 2.79
C TYR A 76 -1.80 8.86 2.04
N VAL A 77 -1.76 8.04 1.01
CA VAL A 77 -0.56 7.88 0.18
C VAL A 77 -0.21 9.20 -0.53
N ARG A 78 -1.18 9.84 -1.20
CA ARG A 78 -0.97 11.11 -1.92
C ARG A 78 -0.57 12.28 -1.03
N THR A 79 -0.99 12.29 0.22
CA THR A 79 -0.64 13.35 1.18
C THR A 79 0.68 13.10 1.91
N GLY A 80 1.38 12.00 1.60
CA GLY A 80 2.60 11.62 2.28
C GLY A 80 2.38 11.21 3.74
N ALA A 81 1.17 10.72 4.06
CA ALA A 81 0.81 10.26 5.39
C ALA A 81 1.43 8.92 5.74
N VAL A 82 1.90 8.14 4.76
CA VAL A 82 2.75 6.97 5.00
C VAL A 82 4.16 7.48 5.28
N ILE A 83 4.45 7.70 6.55
CA ILE A 83 5.70 8.33 7.01
C ILE A 83 6.87 7.36 7.09
N ASP A 84 6.60 6.07 7.11
CA ASP A 84 7.60 5.00 7.12
C ASP A 84 6.99 3.75 6.51
N LEU A 85 7.73 3.08 5.63
CA LEU A 85 7.36 1.80 5.03
C LEU A 85 8.60 0.91 4.94
N GLN A 86 8.52 -0.27 5.55
CA GLN A 86 9.60 -1.25 5.57
C GLN A 86 9.07 -2.59 5.07
N ILE A 87 9.68 -3.08 4.00
CA ILE A 87 9.39 -4.40 3.45
C ILE A 87 10.43 -5.36 3.99
N GLN A 88 9.96 -6.42 4.65
CA GLN A 88 10.77 -7.48 5.24
C GLN A 88 10.28 -8.84 4.74
N LYS A 89 11.07 -9.89 4.92
CA LYS A 89 10.65 -11.24 4.55
C LYS A 89 9.34 -11.60 5.26
N GLY A 90 8.29 -11.89 4.48
CA GLY A 90 6.98 -12.30 4.96
C GLY A 90 6.15 -11.23 5.66
N LYS A 91 6.60 -9.97 5.72
CA LYS A 91 5.83 -8.89 6.35
C LYS A 91 6.18 -7.50 5.83
N ILE A 92 5.19 -6.62 5.88
CA ILE A 92 5.35 -5.19 5.63
C ILE A 92 5.00 -4.44 6.91
N LEU A 93 5.88 -3.56 7.35
CA LEU A 93 5.66 -2.68 8.49
C LEU A 93 5.50 -1.25 7.99
N ALA A 94 4.45 -0.57 8.44
CA ALA A 94 4.25 0.81 8.07
C ALA A 94 3.81 1.68 9.26
N ARG A 95 4.09 2.97 9.13
CA ARG A 95 3.55 4.01 10.01
C ARG A 95 2.77 5.00 9.19
N VAL A 96 1.50 5.16 9.53
CA VAL A 96 0.57 6.01 8.79
C VAL A 96 0.05 7.10 9.71
N GLN A 97 0.27 8.36 9.35
CA GLN A 97 -0.27 9.49 10.07
C GLN A 97 -1.72 9.72 9.66
N GLY A 98 -2.61 9.46 10.55
CA GLY A 98 -4.04 9.76 10.40
C GLY A 98 -4.45 10.99 11.20
N THR A 99 -5.70 10.98 11.65
CA THR A 99 -6.28 12.06 12.47
C THR A 99 -5.71 12.12 13.88
N ARG A 100 -5.29 10.97 14.41
CA ARG A 100 -4.74 10.88 15.78
C ARG A 100 -3.41 11.62 15.90
N LYS A 101 -3.08 11.99 17.14
CA LYS A 101 -1.81 12.65 17.49
C LYS A 101 -0.59 11.78 17.20
N THR A 102 -0.73 10.46 17.33
CA THR A 102 0.30 9.46 17.07
C THR A 102 0.00 8.70 15.78
N PRO A 103 1.02 8.40 14.94
CA PRO A 103 0.86 7.56 13.76
C PRO A 103 0.36 6.15 14.13
N TYR A 104 -0.47 5.59 13.26
CA TYR A 104 -0.86 4.19 13.34
C TYR A 104 0.34 3.31 12.97
N LYS A 105 0.48 2.20 13.68
CA LYS A 105 1.37 1.11 13.31
C LYS A 105 0.55 0.12 12.49
N VAL A 106 1.03 -0.22 11.32
CA VAL A 106 0.42 -1.19 10.41
C VAL A 106 1.41 -2.33 10.20
N GLU A 107 0.94 -3.54 10.35
CA GLU A 107 1.68 -4.76 10.02
C GLU A 107 0.83 -5.58 9.06
N ILE A 108 1.39 -5.92 7.90
CA ILE A 108 0.78 -6.80 6.91
C ILE A 108 1.66 -8.04 6.84
N ARG A 109 1.09 -9.19 7.13
CA ARG A 109 1.77 -10.48 7.00
C ARG A 109 1.42 -11.07 5.64
N ILE A 110 2.44 -11.57 4.96
CA ILE A 110 2.32 -12.16 3.63
C ILE A 110 2.78 -13.61 3.77
N SER A 111 1.86 -14.54 3.52
CA SER A 111 2.20 -15.96 3.46
C SER A 111 3.02 -16.24 2.19
N PRO A 112 4.06 -17.07 2.27
CA PRO A 112 4.78 -17.49 1.07
C PRO A 112 3.85 -18.28 0.15
N LEU A 113 4.11 -18.20 -1.15
CA LEU A 113 3.47 -19.08 -2.12
C LEU A 113 3.84 -20.54 -1.83
N SER A 114 2.94 -21.46 -2.13
CA SER A 114 3.27 -22.89 -2.08
C SER A 114 4.37 -23.20 -3.08
N GLU A 115 5.14 -24.25 -2.81
CA GLU A 115 6.25 -24.68 -3.68
C GLU A 115 5.75 -25.01 -5.09
N GLU A 116 4.59 -25.66 -5.19
CA GLU A 116 3.91 -25.97 -6.46
C GLU A 116 3.60 -24.71 -7.28
N LYS A 117 3.04 -23.67 -6.63
CA LYS A 117 2.76 -22.39 -7.29
C LYS A 117 4.05 -21.69 -7.70
N CYS A 118 5.07 -21.71 -6.87
CA CYS A 118 6.38 -21.16 -7.22
C CYS A 118 6.97 -21.86 -8.45
N GLN A 119 6.91 -23.19 -8.49
CA GLN A 119 7.42 -23.99 -9.61
C GLN A 119 6.64 -23.66 -10.91
N ALA A 120 5.32 -23.61 -10.85
CA ALA A 120 4.50 -23.25 -12.00
C ALA A 120 4.81 -21.84 -12.54
N ILE A 121 5.09 -20.89 -11.65
CA ILE A 121 5.51 -19.54 -12.04
C ILE A 121 6.88 -19.57 -12.71
N ILE A 122 7.84 -20.31 -12.14
CA ILE A 122 9.19 -20.45 -12.71
C ILE A 122 9.12 -21.08 -14.10
N GLU A 123 8.35 -22.13 -14.30
CA GLU A 123 8.18 -22.79 -15.60
C GLU A 123 7.56 -21.85 -16.65
N ARG A 124 6.54 -21.08 -16.27
CA ARG A 124 5.88 -20.10 -17.17
C ARG A 124 6.80 -18.94 -17.52
N CYS A 125 7.63 -18.50 -16.57
CA CYS A 125 8.44 -17.27 -16.70
C CYS A 125 9.91 -17.56 -17.01
N GLY A 126 10.40 -18.77 -16.76
CA GLY A 126 11.83 -19.13 -16.77
C GLY A 126 12.55 -18.95 -18.11
N ARG A 127 11.81 -18.86 -19.21
CA ARG A 127 12.37 -18.54 -20.54
C ARG A 127 12.28 -17.09 -20.96
N LYS A 128 11.63 -16.24 -20.16
CA LYS A 128 11.31 -14.85 -20.50
C LYS A 128 11.96 -13.83 -19.58
N LEU A 129 12.59 -14.29 -18.51
CA LEU A 129 13.36 -13.45 -17.59
C LEU A 129 14.81 -13.34 -18.08
N GLU A 130 14.97 -12.74 -19.27
CA GLU A 130 16.29 -12.59 -19.90
C GLU A 130 17.16 -11.51 -19.28
N ASN A 131 16.55 -10.63 -18.47
CA ASN A 131 17.25 -9.48 -17.92
C ASN A 131 17.00 -9.29 -16.43
N LEU A 132 18.00 -9.62 -15.61
CA LEU A 132 17.97 -9.42 -14.18
C LEU A 132 17.81 -7.94 -13.79
N GLU A 133 18.38 -7.02 -14.59
CA GLU A 133 18.26 -5.58 -14.34
C GLU A 133 16.82 -5.11 -14.50
N ALA A 134 16.10 -5.59 -15.50
CA ALA A 134 14.68 -5.28 -15.70
C ALA A 134 13.83 -5.76 -14.50
N LEU A 135 14.09 -6.97 -14.01
CA LEU A 135 13.46 -7.49 -12.82
C LEU A 135 13.71 -6.64 -11.58
N LEU A 136 14.95 -6.24 -11.35
CA LEU A 136 15.34 -5.39 -10.23
C LEU A 136 14.73 -3.98 -10.37
N ALA A 137 14.53 -3.51 -11.61
CA ALA A 137 13.80 -2.28 -11.90
C ALA A 137 12.27 -2.42 -11.74
N GLY A 138 11.77 -3.64 -11.50
CA GLY A 138 10.35 -3.94 -11.39
C GLY A 138 9.66 -4.01 -12.75
N ASP A 139 10.38 -4.34 -13.81
CA ASP A 139 9.83 -4.56 -15.14
C ASP A 139 9.55 -6.05 -15.33
N PHE A 140 8.29 -6.43 -15.15
CA PHE A 140 7.82 -7.79 -15.35
C PHE A 140 7.24 -7.95 -16.75
N PRO A 141 7.46 -9.10 -17.41
CA PRO A 141 6.81 -9.43 -18.68
C PRO A 141 5.28 -9.41 -18.57
N GLU A 142 4.59 -8.98 -19.63
CA GLU A 142 3.13 -8.89 -19.63
C GLU A 142 2.45 -10.25 -19.48
N GLU A 143 3.11 -11.32 -19.88
CA GLU A 143 2.63 -12.69 -19.72
C GLU A 143 2.48 -13.13 -18.25
N MET A 144 3.09 -12.39 -17.33
CA MET A 144 2.87 -12.57 -15.90
C MET A 144 1.57 -11.92 -15.41
N GLN A 145 0.83 -11.24 -16.29
CA GLN A 145 -0.37 -10.50 -15.91
C GLN A 145 -1.42 -11.37 -15.21
N GLU A 146 -1.59 -12.61 -15.66
CA GLU A 146 -2.51 -13.55 -15.05
C GLU A 146 -2.21 -13.83 -13.57
N LEU A 147 -0.92 -13.85 -13.19
CA LEU A 147 -0.50 -14.08 -11.80
C LEU A 147 -0.96 -12.97 -10.84
N PHE A 148 -1.09 -11.74 -11.36
CA PHE A 148 -1.51 -10.57 -10.58
C PHE A 148 -3.01 -10.32 -10.66
N GLN A 149 -3.72 -10.94 -11.59
CA GLN A 149 -5.15 -10.73 -11.85
C GLN A 149 -6.01 -11.95 -11.55
N SER A 150 -5.41 -13.13 -11.42
CA SER A 150 -6.13 -14.36 -11.13
C SER A 150 -6.77 -14.31 -9.75
N LYS A 151 -7.99 -14.87 -9.68
CA LYS A 151 -8.74 -14.99 -8.43
C LYS A 151 -8.15 -16.06 -7.51
N ASP A 152 -7.44 -17.01 -8.08
CA ASP A 152 -6.86 -18.18 -7.44
C ASP A 152 -5.33 -18.08 -7.35
N GLY A 153 -4.77 -16.91 -7.65
CA GLY A 153 -3.34 -16.59 -7.67
C GLY A 153 -2.69 -16.45 -6.31
#